data_58af3e89c3d53b90a821bca8d405a2ef
#
_entry.id   58af3e89c3d53b90a821bca8d405a2ef
#
_cell.length_a   1.000
_cell.length_b   1.000
_cell.length_c   1.000
_cell.angle_alpha   90.00
_cell.angle_beta   90.00
_cell.angle_gamma   90.00
#
_symmetry.space_group_name_H-M   'P 1'
#
loop_
_entity.id
_entity.type
_entity.pdbx_description
1 polymer ?
#
loop_
_entity_poly.entity_id
_entity_poly.type
_entity_poly.pdbx_seq_one_letter_code
_entity_poly.pdbx_strand_id
1 'polypeptide(L)'
;LDLARDVQIAYADLVFARAQKQIAAENARLRQEVAAIAAARLRSGDISELEESASRLEALRAQEAAVGFVQGAEISRARFNTLLGIDVQDTSFALTPASEMELPQRTLPELFNAAFASRPDLRAAELAIEAAGKRIGWERAKILAFNGVLDVNGAGKEGFEIGPGAQIEIPLFNWNNGKVARAQAQMEQAARQYLVVKHRLALEVQETYTDYFAAQQALTLCRSEWVPTATTAASQAQKAYAAGDVSYLFVLEINRQLLDARVREAEATANLRRATARLQHSIGFYQAEREN
;
A
#
# COMPACT_ATOMS: atom_id res chain seq x y z
N LEU A 1 -4.67 -10.50 -2.33
CA LEU A 1 -4.98 -9.06 -2.14
C LEU A 1 -3.75 -8.29 -1.64
N ASP A 2 -3.03 -8.78 -0.61
CA ASP A 2 -1.88 -8.08 -0.02
C ASP A 2 -0.75 -7.84 -1.04
N LEU A 3 -0.34 -8.86 -1.78
CA LEU A 3 0.70 -8.73 -2.79
C LEU A 3 0.34 -7.68 -3.86
N ALA A 4 -0.90 -7.65 -4.30
CA ALA A 4 -1.35 -6.68 -5.30
C ALA A 4 -1.28 -5.24 -4.78
N ARG A 5 -1.72 -5.01 -3.53
CA ARG A 5 -1.55 -3.73 -2.84
C ARG A 5 -0.07 -3.34 -2.75
N ASP A 6 0.78 -4.26 -2.31
CA ASP A 6 2.20 -3.99 -2.08
C ASP A 6 2.93 -3.66 -3.39
N VAL A 7 2.60 -4.34 -4.49
CA VAL A 7 3.09 -4.03 -5.84
C VAL A 7 2.64 -2.63 -6.29
N GLN A 8 1.37 -2.27 -6.09
CA GLN A 8 0.86 -0.94 -6.44
C GLN A 8 1.52 0.18 -5.63
N ILE A 9 1.76 -0.05 -4.33
CA ILE A 9 2.47 0.89 -3.46
C ILE A 9 3.92 1.04 -3.92
N ALA A 10 4.62 -0.08 -4.16
CA ALA A 10 6.00 -0.05 -4.63
C ALA A 10 6.15 0.62 -6.02
N TYR A 11 5.15 0.45 -6.89
CA TYR A 11 5.08 1.19 -8.15
C TYR A 11 4.95 2.70 -7.92
N ALA A 12 4.07 3.13 -7.02
CA ALA A 12 3.92 4.55 -6.67
C ALA A 12 5.21 5.14 -6.10
N ASP A 13 5.90 4.37 -5.24
CA ASP A 13 7.20 4.74 -4.66
C ASP A 13 8.30 4.86 -5.73
N LEU A 14 8.34 3.96 -6.68
CA LEU A 14 9.30 4.01 -7.78
C LEU A 14 9.05 5.20 -8.72
N VAL A 15 7.79 5.49 -9.05
CA VAL A 15 7.44 6.67 -9.86
C VAL A 15 7.83 7.96 -9.14
N PHE A 16 7.56 8.04 -7.84
CA PHE A 16 7.97 9.17 -7.01
C PHE A 16 9.49 9.36 -6.95
N ALA A 17 10.23 8.29 -6.69
CA ALA A 17 11.69 8.34 -6.64
C ALA A 17 12.31 8.76 -7.98
N ARG A 18 11.72 8.34 -9.11
CA ARG A 18 12.13 8.80 -10.46
C ARG A 18 11.85 10.30 -10.66
N ALA A 19 10.69 10.77 -10.22
CA ALA A 19 10.36 12.20 -10.28
C ALA A 19 11.33 13.03 -9.43
N GLN A 20 11.63 12.60 -8.21
CA GLN A 20 12.63 13.26 -7.35
C GLN A 20 14.03 13.29 -8.00
N LYS A 21 14.48 12.18 -8.59
CA LYS A 21 15.75 12.11 -9.33
C LYS A 21 15.79 13.15 -10.45
N GLN A 22 14.71 13.27 -11.24
CA GLN A 22 14.63 14.22 -12.35
C GLN A 22 14.65 15.67 -11.85
N ILE A 23 13.85 15.99 -10.83
CA ILE A 23 13.77 17.34 -10.25
C ILE A 23 15.12 17.73 -9.62
N ALA A 24 15.77 16.81 -8.91
CA ALA A 24 17.07 17.07 -8.28
C ALA A 24 18.18 17.28 -9.33
N ALA A 25 18.17 16.52 -10.43
CA ALA A 25 19.11 16.73 -11.53
C ALA A 25 18.91 18.10 -12.20
N GLU A 26 17.66 18.51 -12.44
CA GLU A 26 17.34 19.85 -12.96
C GLU A 26 17.81 20.95 -12.02
N ASN A 27 17.54 20.78 -10.72
CA ASN A 27 18.04 21.73 -9.70
C ASN A 27 19.57 21.84 -9.69
N ALA A 28 20.27 20.71 -9.72
CA ALA A 28 21.74 20.71 -9.73
C ALA A 28 22.29 21.43 -10.98
N ARG A 29 21.71 21.20 -12.15
CA ARG A 29 22.08 21.91 -13.37
C ARG A 29 21.85 23.41 -13.26
N LEU A 30 20.67 23.84 -12.78
CA LEU A 30 20.36 25.27 -12.60
C LEU A 30 21.31 25.93 -11.61
N ARG A 31 21.65 25.27 -10.48
CA ARG A 31 22.61 25.82 -9.50
C ARG A 31 24.03 25.91 -10.04
N GLN A 32 24.45 24.99 -10.90
CA GLN A 32 25.74 25.07 -11.60
C GLN A 32 25.81 26.25 -12.57
N GLU A 33 24.75 26.47 -13.36
CA GLU A 33 24.66 27.64 -14.26
C GLU A 33 24.75 28.95 -13.48
N VAL A 34 24.08 29.01 -12.35
CA VAL A 34 24.12 30.14 -11.42
C VAL A 34 25.52 30.37 -10.88
N ALA A 35 26.19 29.34 -10.41
CA ALA A 35 27.57 29.44 -9.92
C ALA A 35 28.54 29.88 -11.02
N ALA A 36 28.36 29.44 -12.25
CA ALA A 36 29.15 29.90 -13.40
C ALA A 36 28.94 31.38 -13.71
N ILE A 37 27.71 31.88 -13.62
CA ILE A 37 27.40 33.33 -13.76
C ILE A 37 28.04 34.14 -12.62
N ALA A 38 27.93 33.65 -11.38
CA ALA A 38 28.56 34.31 -10.22
C ALA A 38 30.07 34.40 -10.39
N ALA A 39 30.74 33.31 -10.83
CA ALA A 39 32.16 33.30 -11.11
C ALA A 39 32.59 34.31 -12.23
N ALA A 40 31.73 34.48 -13.25
CA ALA A 40 31.97 35.48 -14.29
C ALA A 40 31.83 36.91 -13.74
N ARG A 41 30.82 37.19 -12.91
CA ARG A 41 30.59 38.48 -12.29
C ARG A 41 31.65 38.85 -11.24
N LEU A 42 32.22 37.91 -10.55
CA LEU A 42 33.36 38.14 -9.65
C LEU A 42 34.58 38.62 -10.45
N ARG A 43 34.84 38.01 -11.61
CA ARG A 43 35.95 38.41 -12.49
C ARG A 43 35.79 39.84 -13.07
N SER A 44 34.56 40.31 -13.24
CA SER A 44 34.28 41.68 -13.66
C SER A 44 34.23 42.67 -12.47
N GLY A 45 34.33 42.18 -11.23
CA GLY A 45 34.28 43.00 -10.04
C GLY A 45 32.86 43.40 -9.59
N ASP A 46 31.83 42.75 -10.15
CA ASP A 46 30.42 43.09 -9.93
C ASP A 46 29.86 42.48 -8.62
N ILE A 47 30.51 41.45 -8.10
CA ILE A 47 30.10 40.78 -6.85
C ILE A 47 31.31 40.49 -5.96
N SER A 48 31.04 40.18 -4.69
CA SER A 48 32.09 39.82 -3.71
C SER A 48 32.48 38.34 -3.83
N GLU A 49 33.69 38.00 -3.35
CA GLU A 49 34.14 36.61 -3.20
C GLU A 49 33.20 35.78 -2.32
N LEU A 50 32.54 36.39 -1.33
CA LEU A 50 31.58 35.75 -0.45
C LEU A 50 30.34 35.29 -1.21
N GLU A 51 29.83 36.12 -2.12
CA GLU A 51 28.64 35.81 -2.95
C GLU A 51 28.94 34.69 -3.96
N GLU A 52 30.13 34.72 -4.58
CA GLU A 52 30.57 33.60 -5.46
C GLU A 52 30.69 32.29 -4.67
N SER A 53 31.37 32.34 -3.52
CA SER A 53 31.57 31.15 -2.68
C SER A 53 30.26 30.57 -2.18
N ALA A 54 29.27 31.41 -1.82
CA ALA A 54 27.91 30.97 -1.45
C ALA A 54 27.20 30.27 -2.62
N SER A 55 27.26 30.87 -3.81
CA SER A 55 26.66 30.25 -5.02
C SER A 55 27.29 28.90 -5.38
N ARG A 56 28.59 28.81 -5.26
CA ARG A 56 29.35 27.58 -5.51
C ARG A 56 28.99 26.49 -4.48
N LEU A 57 28.87 26.87 -3.20
CA LEU A 57 28.46 25.92 -2.15
C LEU A 57 27.06 25.38 -2.39
N GLU A 58 26.10 26.20 -2.81
CA GLU A 58 24.74 25.78 -3.16
C GLU A 58 24.73 24.84 -4.37
N ALA A 59 25.59 25.07 -5.36
CA ALA A 59 25.73 24.16 -6.49
C ALA A 59 26.27 22.78 -6.08
N LEU A 60 27.26 22.73 -5.19
CA LEU A 60 27.83 21.49 -4.65
C LEU A 60 26.78 20.72 -3.83
N ARG A 61 26.01 21.41 -2.98
CA ARG A 61 24.91 20.78 -2.21
C ARG A 61 23.85 20.17 -3.12
N ALA A 62 23.46 20.90 -4.16
CA ALA A 62 22.47 20.40 -5.12
C ALA A 62 22.99 19.18 -5.89
N GLN A 63 24.28 19.15 -6.23
CA GLN A 63 24.91 18.01 -6.89
C GLN A 63 24.97 16.79 -5.96
N GLU A 64 25.35 16.95 -4.71
CA GLU A 64 25.34 15.89 -3.70
C GLU A 64 23.93 15.29 -3.53
N ALA A 65 22.92 16.15 -3.36
CA ALA A 65 21.53 15.74 -3.25
C ALA A 65 21.08 14.93 -4.48
N ALA A 66 21.44 15.36 -5.69
CA ALA A 66 21.10 14.65 -6.93
C ALA A 66 21.68 13.21 -6.96
N VAL A 67 22.90 13.00 -6.45
CA VAL A 67 23.51 11.66 -6.32
C VAL A 67 22.67 10.79 -5.37
N GLY A 68 22.24 11.32 -4.23
CA GLY A 68 21.40 10.61 -3.27
C GLY A 68 20.06 10.16 -3.88
N PHE A 69 19.40 11.00 -4.70
CA PHE A 69 18.15 10.64 -5.37
C PHE A 69 18.34 9.60 -6.49
N VAL A 70 19.49 9.55 -7.15
CA VAL A 70 19.82 8.47 -8.09
C VAL A 70 19.83 7.13 -7.35
N GLN A 71 20.52 7.04 -6.21
CA GLN A 71 20.57 5.84 -5.39
C GLN A 71 19.18 5.45 -4.86
N GLY A 72 18.40 6.41 -4.39
CA GLY A 72 17.02 6.19 -3.93
C GLY A 72 16.11 5.59 -5.02
N ALA A 73 16.25 6.05 -6.26
CA ALA A 73 15.50 5.50 -7.39
C ALA A 73 15.88 4.06 -7.72
N GLU A 74 17.18 3.71 -7.64
CA GLU A 74 17.64 2.33 -7.85
C GLU A 74 17.16 1.38 -6.73
N ILE A 75 17.17 1.82 -5.47
CA ILE A 75 16.61 1.05 -4.35
C ILE A 75 15.10 0.81 -4.54
N SER A 76 14.37 1.84 -4.93
CA SER A 76 12.92 1.73 -5.17
C SER A 76 12.62 0.76 -6.31
N ARG A 77 13.44 0.78 -7.37
CA ARG A 77 13.35 -0.18 -8.47
C ARG A 77 13.63 -1.62 -7.99
N ALA A 78 14.70 -1.81 -7.23
CA ALA A 78 15.05 -3.12 -6.69
C ALA A 78 13.92 -3.72 -5.84
N ARG A 79 13.28 -2.91 -4.99
CA ARG A 79 12.10 -3.33 -4.21
C ARG A 79 10.92 -3.73 -5.09
N PHE A 80 10.62 -2.94 -6.11
CA PHE A 80 9.57 -3.23 -7.07
C PHE A 80 9.81 -4.54 -7.83
N ASN A 81 11.05 -4.74 -8.34
CA ASN A 81 11.46 -5.97 -9.02
C ASN A 81 11.29 -7.20 -8.11
N THR A 82 11.72 -7.09 -6.86
CA THR A 82 11.59 -8.17 -5.87
C THR A 82 10.14 -8.61 -5.68
N LEU A 83 9.20 -7.64 -5.59
CA LEU A 83 7.77 -7.94 -5.46
C LEU A 83 7.16 -8.60 -6.69
N LEU A 84 7.71 -8.32 -7.88
CA LEU A 84 7.31 -8.96 -9.14
C LEU A 84 7.98 -10.32 -9.37
N GLY A 85 8.93 -10.73 -8.53
CA GLY A 85 9.72 -11.93 -8.74
C GLY A 85 10.73 -11.84 -9.91
N ILE A 86 11.11 -10.60 -10.30
CA ILE A 86 12.06 -10.30 -11.35
C ILE A 86 13.45 -10.10 -10.72
N ASP A 87 14.52 -10.37 -11.47
CA ASP A 87 15.89 -10.12 -10.99
C ASP A 87 16.03 -8.64 -10.56
N VAL A 88 16.64 -8.45 -9.39
CA VAL A 88 16.86 -7.12 -8.79
C VAL A 88 17.63 -6.20 -9.73
N GLN A 89 18.52 -6.75 -10.55
CA GLN A 89 19.36 -6.02 -11.51
C GLN A 89 18.71 -5.86 -12.89
N ASP A 90 17.57 -6.48 -13.13
CA ASP A 90 16.90 -6.35 -14.43
C ASP A 90 16.40 -4.92 -14.66
N THR A 91 16.90 -4.34 -15.74
CA THR A 91 16.55 -2.99 -16.19
C THR A 91 15.85 -3.00 -17.56
N SER A 92 15.57 -4.19 -18.09
CA SER A 92 15.14 -4.38 -19.49
C SER A 92 13.73 -3.89 -19.78
N PHE A 93 12.89 -3.73 -18.74
CA PHE A 93 11.52 -3.27 -18.93
C PHE A 93 11.34 -1.77 -18.67
N ALA A 94 10.56 -1.13 -19.53
CA ALA A 94 10.12 0.23 -19.32
C ALA A 94 8.80 0.25 -18.55
N LEU A 95 8.72 1.12 -17.54
CA LEU A 95 7.42 1.37 -16.89
C LEU A 95 6.57 2.23 -17.82
N THR A 96 5.46 1.69 -18.26
CA THR A 96 4.41 2.50 -18.88
C THR A 96 3.74 3.33 -17.78
N PRO A 97 3.54 4.65 -17.98
CA PRO A 97 2.77 5.43 -17.02
C PRO A 97 1.38 4.80 -16.89
N ALA A 98 1.09 4.26 -15.71
CA ALA A 98 -0.26 3.79 -15.44
C ALA A 98 -1.20 4.99 -15.50
N SER A 99 -2.31 4.85 -16.21
CA SER A 99 -3.41 5.81 -16.16
C SER A 99 -3.76 6.11 -14.71
N GLU A 100 -4.12 7.34 -14.40
CA GLU A 100 -4.66 7.66 -13.08
C GLU A 100 -5.92 6.81 -12.90
N MET A 101 -5.84 5.82 -12.01
CA MET A 101 -6.94 4.93 -11.73
C MET A 101 -7.93 5.67 -10.87
N GLU A 102 -8.92 6.29 -11.53
CA GLU A 102 -10.05 6.89 -10.82
C GLU A 102 -10.90 5.76 -10.24
N LEU A 103 -11.02 5.74 -8.92
CA LEU A 103 -12.04 4.93 -8.30
C LEU A 103 -13.42 5.47 -8.68
N PRO A 104 -14.37 4.61 -9.08
CA PRO A 104 -15.72 5.06 -9.31
C PRO A 104 -16.23 5.80 -8.07
N GLN A 105 -16.88 6.95 -8.27
CA GLN A 105 -17.45 7.74 -7.18
C GLN A 105 -18.50 6.89 -6.44
N ARG A 106 -18.05 6.28 -5.34
CA ARG A 106 -18.89 5.48 -4.47
C ARG A 106 -19.01 6.16 -3.13
N THR A 107 -20.20 6.12 -2.57
CA THR A 107 -20.45 6.58 -1.21
C THR A 107 -19.84 5.61 -0.20
N LEU A 108 -19.50 6.11 0.98
CA LEU A 108 -18.93 5.28 2.05
C LEU A 108 -19.80 4.05 2.40
N PRO A 109 -21.16 4.14 2.48
CA PRO A 109 -22.01 2.97 2.67
C PRO A 109 -21.90 1.91 1.58
N GLU A 110 -21.71 2.32 0.31
CA GLU A 110 -21.52 1.39 -0.81
C GLU A 110 -20.16 0.68 -0.71
N LEU A 111 -19.13 1.37 -0.22
CA LEU A 111 -17.80 0.78 0.02
C LEU A 111 -17.86 -0.24 1.16
N PHE A 112 -18.58 0.02 2.26
CA PHE A 112 -18.81 -0.96 3.32
C PHE A 112 -19.48 -2.23 2.79
N ASN A 113 -20.56 -2.06 2.00
CA ASN A 113 -21.26 -3.20 1.43
C ASN A 113 -20.36 -4.02 0.48
N ALA A 114 -19.57 -3.34 -0.33
CA ALA A 114 -18.60 -4.00 -1.20
C ALA A 114 -17.56 -4.79 -0.39
N ALA A 115 -17.00 -4.19 0.66
CA ALA A 115 -16.02 -4.84 1.52
C ALA A 115 -16.60 -6.07 2.23
N PHE A 116 -17.81 -5.97 2.80
CA PHE A 116 -18.47 -7.08 3.48
C PHE A 116 -18.83 -8.23 2.54
N ALA A 117 -19.08 -7.94 1.25
CA ALA A 117 -19.39 -8.96 0.26
C ALA A 117 -18.14 -9.67 -0.31
N SER A 118 -17.01 -8.96 -0.41
CA SER A 118 -15.84 -9.43 -1.17
C SER A 118 -14.66 -9.89 -0.31
N ARG A 119 -14.60 -9.49 0.96
CA ARG A 119 -13.43 -9.75 1.82
C ARG A 119 -13.36 -11.20 2.29
N PRO A 120 -12.27 -11.92 1.98
CA PRO A 120 -12.12 -13.34 2.34
C PRO A 120 -11.93 -13.57 3.85
N ASP A 121 -11.39 -12.59 4.59
CA ASP A 121 -11.22 -12.68 6.06
C ASP A 121 -12.57 -12.65 6.80
N LEU A 122 -13.54 -11.85 6.33
CA LEU A 122 -14.90 -11.86 6.87
C LEU A 122 -15.61 -13.19 6.52
N ARG A 123 -15.43 -13.67 5.28
CA ARG A 123 -15.99 -14.97 4.87
C ARG A 123 -15.39 -16.13 5.65
N ALA A 124 -14.11 -16.09 5.97
CA ALA A 124 -13.46 -17.09 6.83
C ALA A 124 -14.06 -17.08 8.24
N ALA A 125 -14.36 -15.91 8.81
CA ALA A 125 -15.00 -15.80 10.10
C ALA A 125 -16.45 -16.33 10.09
N GLU A 126 -17.21 -16.14 9.01
CA GLU A 126 -18.55 -16.74 8.83
C GLU A 126 -18.46 -18.27 8.78
N LEU A 127 -17.54 -18.81 7.98
CA LEU A 127 -17.33 -20.26 7.88
C LEU A 127 -16.88 -20.87 9.23
N ALA A 128 -16.17 -20.13 10.05
CA ALA A 128 -15.80 -20.57 11.40
C ALA A 128 -17.02 -20.75 12.31
N ILE A 129 -18.04 -19.89 12.19
CA ILE A 129 -19.32 -20.04 12.92
C ILE A 129 -20.04 -21.30 12.44
N GLU A 130 -20.13 -21.49 11.11
CA GLU A 130 -20.77 -22.68 10.55
C GLU A 130 -20.06 -23.97 11.01
N ALA A 131 -18.73 -23.99 10.99
CA ALA A 131 -17.94 -25.13 11.43
C ALA A 131 -18.16 -25.43 12.93
N ALA A 132 -18.21 -24.40 13.77
CA ALA A 132 -18.52 -24.54 15.19
C ALA A 132 -19.95 -25.07 15.42
N GLY A 133 -20.93 -24.62 14.64
CA GLY A 133 -22.31 -25.12 14.66
C GLY A 133 -22.40 -26.61 14.29
N LYS A 134 -21.70 -27.04 13.24
CA LYS A 134 -21.62 -28.45 12.84
C LYS A 134 -20.97 -29.31 13.92
N ARG A 135 -19.98 -28.77 14.65
CA ARG A 135 -19.33 -29.45 15.76
C ARG A 135 -20.28 -29.73 16.92
N ILE A 136 -21.24 -28.86 17.23
CA ILE A 136 -22.28 -29.10 18.24
C ILE A 136 -23.12 -30.33 17.83
N GLY A 137 -23.54 -30.40 16.56
CA GLY A 137 -24.28 -31.55 16.04
C GLY A 137 -23.46 -32.85 16.15
N TRP A 138 -22.17 -32.80 15.80
CA TRP A 138 -21.26 -33.93 15.92
C TRP A 138 -21.09 -34.43 17.37
N GLU A 139 -20.90 -33.51 18.33
CA GLU A 139 -20.75 -33.88 19.75
C GLU A 139 -22.07 -34.45 20.31
N ARG A 140 -23.24 -34.02 19.83
CA ARG A 140 -24.54 -34.63 20.17
C ARG A 140 -24.70 -36.01 19.55
N ALA A 141 -24.28 -36.21 18.28
CA ALA A 141 -24.38 -37.49 17.61
C ALA A 141 -23.51 -38.58 18.22
N LYS A 142 -22.36 -38.19 18.83
CA LYS A 142 -21.45 -39.11 19.54
C LYS A 142 -22.06 -39.77 20.78
N ILE A 143 -23.24 -39.35 21.25
CA ILE A 143 -23.95 -40.00 22.36
C ILE A 143 -24.36 -41.43 21.95
N LEU A 144 -24.57 -41.69 20.67
CA LEU A 144 -24.83 -43.01 20.11
C LEU A 144 -23.59 -43.47 19.34
N ALA A 145 -22.61 -44.06 20.05
CA ALA A 145 -21.46 -44.67 19.40
C ALA A 145 -21.84 -46.06 18.87
N PHE A 146 -21.86 -46.20 17.53
CA PHE A 146 -22.01 -47.47 16.88
C PHE A 146 -20.63 -47.96 16.41
N ASN A 147 -20.13 -49.00 17.05
CA ASN A 147 -18.86 -49.62 16.69
C ASN A 147 -19.15 -50.98 16.00
N GLY A 148 -18.74 -51.13 14.75
CA GLY A 148 -18.67 -52.42 14.08
C GLY A 148 -17.42 -53.15 14.64
N VAL A 149 -17.61 -54.34 15.19
CA VAL A 149 -16.50 -55.17 15.68
C VAL A 149 -16.41 -56.39 14.73
N LEU A 150 -15.23 -56.62 14.19
CA LEU A 150 -14.92 -57.86 13.54
C LEU A 150 -14.18 -58.74 14.55
N ASP A 151 -14.84 -59.74 15.07
CA ASP A 151 -14.23 -60.66 16.04
C ASP A 151 -13.59 -61.84 15.22
N VAL A 152 -12.27 -61.97 15.44
CA VAL A 152 -11.51 -63.06 14.83
C VAL A 152 -10.95 -63.92 15.95
N ASN A 153 -11.59 -65.09 16.17
CA ASN A 153 -11.20 -66.00 17.20
C ASN A 153 -10.50 -67.22 16.62
N GLY A 154 -9.26 -67.42 16.98
CA GLY A 154 -8.48 -68.61 16.63
C GLY A 154 -8.44 -69.57 17.82
N ALA A 155 -9.52 -70.33 18.02
CA ALA A 155 -9.51 -71.34 19.05
C ALA A 155 -8.85 -72.63 18.58
N GLY A 156 -7.61 -72.86 19.03
CA GLY A 156 -6.74 -74.05 19.09
C GLY A 156 -7.30 -75.26 18.37
N LYS A 157 -7.83 -76.07 18.12
CA LYS A 157 -7.97 -77.33 17.41
C LYS A 157 -9.06 -77.46 16.30
N GLU A 158 -9.97 -76.48 16.16
CA GLU A 158 -11.14 -76.66 15.27
C GLU A 158 -11.45 -75.50 14.31
N GLY A 159 -10.47 -74.62 14.00
CA GLY A 159 -10.69 -73.69 12.93
C GLY A 159 -10.79 -72.22 13.33
N PHE A 160 -10.78 -71.35 12.30
CA PHE A 160 -10.89 -69.90 12.39
C PHE A 160 -12.38 -69.50 12.37
N GLU A 161 -12.86 -68.85 13.41
CA GLU A 161 -14.20 -68.24 13.40
C GLU A 161 -14.07 -66.75 13.20
N ILE A 162 -14.75 -66.24 12.18
CA ILE A 162 -14.88 -64.80 11.89
C ILE A 162 -16.34 -64.44 12.11
N GLY A 163 -16.61 -63.65 13.12
CA GLY A 163 -17.94 -63.15 13.43
C GLY A 163 -18.06 -61.66 13.26
N PRO A 164 -18.98 -61.11 12.44
CA PRO A 164 -19.31 -59.69 12.48
C PRO A 164 -20.13 -59.43 13.77
N GLY A 165 -19.66 -58.45 14.56
CA GLY A 165 -20.34 -57.97 15.75
C GLY A 165 -20.67 -56.50 15.65
N ALA A 166 -21.72 -56.04 16.32
CA ALA A 166 -22.06 -54.64 16.49
C ALA A 166 -22.13 -54.32 17.97
N GLN A 167 -21.39 -53.33 18.39
CA GLN A 167 -21.39 -52.86 19.77
C GLN A 167 -22.02 -51.44 19.82
N ILE A 168 -23.07 -51.30 20.58
CA ILE A 168 -23.73 -50.01 20.86
C ILE A 168 -23.42 -49.63 22.32
N GLU A 169 -22.70 -48.54 22.48
CA GLU A 169 -22.46 -47.95 23.82
C GLU A 169 -23.66 -47.08 24.21
N ILE A 170 -24.46 -47.54 25.20
CA ILE A 170 -25.56 -46.75 25.72
C ILE A 170 -25.02 -46.00 27.00
N PRO A 171 -24.87 -44.67 26.92
CA PRO A 171 -24.36 -43.90 28.07
C PRO A 171 -25.44 -43.74 29.11
N LEU A 172 -25.34 -44.47 30.22
CA LEU A 172 -26.33 -44.41 31.29
C LEU A 172 -26.13 -43.17 32.17
N PHE A 173 -24.91 -42.60 32.26
CA PHE A 173 -24.57 -41.50 33.18
C PHE A 173 -23.87 -40.31 32.50
N ASN A 174 -23.33 -40.45 31.30
CA ASN A 174 -22.59 -39.42 30.62
C ASN A 174 -23.19 -39.08 29.23
N TRP A 175 -24.10 -38.12 29.21
CA TRP A 175 -24.75 -37.61 27.98
C TRP A 175 -23.87 -36.63 27.17
N ASN A 176 -22.56 -36.68 27.32
CA ASN A 176 -21.60 -35.80 26.63
C ASN A 176 -21.88 -34.30 26.82
N ASN A 177 -22.65 -33.93 27.87
CA ASN A 177 -23.09 -32.54 28.08
C ASN A 177 -21.93 -31.56 28.21
N GLY A 178 -20.81 -31.97 28.82
CA GLY A 178 -19.62 -31.12 28.96
C GLY A 178 -18.98 -30.76 27.61
N LYS A 179 -18.91 -31.72 26.68
CA LYS A 179 -18.36 -31.46 25.34
C LYS A 179 -19.32 -30.65 24.46
N VAL A 180 -20.63 -30.90 24.60
CA VAL A 180 -21.68 -30.11 23.93
C VAL A 180 -21.64 -28.66 24.42
N ALA A 181 -21.58 -28.42 25.73
CA ALA A 181 -21.46 -27.10 26.34
C ALA A 181 -20.21 -26.38 25.85
N ARG A 182 -19.06 -27.08 25.80
CA ARG A 182 -17.82 -26.53 25.25
C ARG A 182 -17.96 -26.14 23.79
N ALA A 183 -18.60 -26.98 22.96
CA ALA A 183 -18.83 -26.69 21.53
C ALA A 183 -19.76 -25.48 21.36
N GLN A 184 -20.78 -25.32 22.21
CA GLN A 184 -21.65 -24.14 22.23
C GLN A 184 -20.86 -22.86 22.58
N ALA A 185 -20.02 -22.90 23.62
CA ALA A 185 -19.15 -21.78 23.99
C ALA A 185 -18.17 -21.42 22.85
N GLN A 186 -17.64 -22.41 22.13
CA GLN A 186 -16.80 -22.17 20.95
C GLN A 186 -17.56 -21.51 19.80
N MET A 187 -18.82 -21.86 19.57
CA MET A 187 -19.66 -21.20 18.57
C MET A 187 -19.95 -19.73 18.95
N GLU A 188 -20.23 -19.46 20.24
CA GLU A 188 -20.39 -18.08 20.71
C GLU A 188 -19.10 -17.27 20.56
N GLN A 189 -17.96 -17.87 20.87
CA GLN A 189 -16.65 -17.26 20.64
C GLN A 189 -16.42 -16.93 19.17
N ALA A 190 -16.75 -17.84 18.25
CA ALA A 190 -16.63 -17.60 16.81
C ALA A 190 -17.56 -16.46 16.36
N ALA A 191 -18.79 -16.40 16.87
CA ALA A 191 -19.73 -15.32 16.56
C ALA A 191 -19.22 -13.95 17.04
N ARG A 192 -18.64 -13.88 18.24
CA ARG A 192 -18.00 -12.66 18.75
C ARG A 192 -16.77 -12.27 17.90
N GLN A 193 -15.96 -13.25 17.50
CA GLN A 193 -14.80 -13.02 16.64
C GLN A 193 -15.23 -12.47 15.26
N TYR A 194 -16.32 -12.96 14.69
CA TYR A 194 -16.90 -12.41 13.47
C TYR A 194 -17.24 -10.92 13.61
N LEU A 195 -17.86 -10.52 14.72
CA LEU A 195 -18.15 -9.11 14.98
C LEU A 195 -16.87 -8.26 15.07
N VAL A 196 -15.83 -8.79 15.74
CA VAL A 196 -14.52 -8.11 15.81
C VAL A 196 -13.92 -7.90 14.42
N VAL A 197 -13.92 -8.94 13.58
CA VAL A 197 -13.44 -8.83 12.19
C VAL A 197 -14.25 -7.83 11.39
N LYS A 198 -15.58 -7.87 11.51
CA LYS A 198 -16.50 -6.94 10.81
C LYS A 198 -16.27 -5.48 11.22
N HIS A 199 -16.10 -5.21 12.53
CA HIS A 199 -15.84 -3.84 13.00
C HIS A 199 -14.45 -3.35 12.58
N ARG A 200 -13.44 -4.23 12.63
CA ARG A 200 -12.09 -3.89 12.15
C ARG A 200 -12.10 -3.56 10.66
N LEU A 201 -12.83 -4.34 9.86
CA LEU A 201 -12.96 -4.09 8.44
C LEU A 201 -13.68 -2.76 8.14
N ALA A 202 -14.74 -2.45 8.90
CA ALA A 202 -15.42 -1.16 8.76
C ALA A 202 -14.48 0.02 9.08
N LEU A 203 -13.67 -0.11 10.14
CA LEU A 203 -12.68 0.91 10.47
C LEU A 203 -11.61 1.05 9.37
N GLU A 204 -11.07 -0.06 8.86
CA GLU A 204 -10.08 -0.07 7.77
C GLU A 204 -10.61 0.65 6.51
N VAL A 205 -11.86 0.38 6.13
CA VAL A 205 -12.49 1.05 4.98
C VAL A 205 -12.68 2.55 5.25
N GLN A 206 -13.11 2.93 6.47
CA GLN A 206 -13.28 4.33 6.84
C GLN A 206 -11.96 5.10 6.78
N GLU A 207 -10.89 4.54 7.35
CA GLU A 207 -9.56 5.15 7.37
C GLU A 207 -9.01 5.32 5.95
N THR A 208 -9.03 4.24 5.15
CA THR A 208 -8.50 4.29 3.78
C THR A 208 -9.32 5.20 2.85
N TYR A 209 -10.63 5.30 3.05
CA TYR A 209 -11.47 6.26 2.34
C TYR A 209 -11.11 7.71 2.69
N THR A 210 -10.91 7.99 3.97
CA THR A 210 -10.52 9.32 4.45
C THR A 210 -9.15 9.72 3.88
N ASP A 211 -8.18 8.79 3.92
CA ASP A 211 -6.84 9.00 3.36
C ASP A 211 -6.88 9.25 1.85
N TYR A 212 -7.70 8.49 1.12
CA TYR A 212 -7.88 8.68 -0.31
C TYR A 212 -8.44 10.07 -0.64
N PHE A 213 -9.49 10.50 0.06
CA PHE A 213 -10.12 11.79 -0.15
C PHE A 213 -9.16 12.95 0.18
N ALA A 214 -8.43 12.85 1.29
CA ALA A 214 -7.42 13.84 1.67
C ALA A 214 -6.28 13.92 0.62
N ALA A 215 -5.80 12.78 0.13
CA ALA A 215 -4.76 12.74 -0.90
C ALA A 215 -5.25 13.33 -2.23
N GLN A 216 -6.51 13.08 -2.61
CA GLN A 216 -7.12 13.64 -3.80
C GLN A 216 -7.23 15.18 -3.72
N GLN A 217 -7.69 15.70 -2.57
CA GLN A 217 -7.77 17.14 -2.36
C GLN A 217 -6.37 17.80 -2.38
N ALA A 218 -5.37 17.17 -1.73
CA ALA A 218 -4.01 17.68 -1.72
C ALA A 218 -3.41 17.75 -3.13
N LEU A 219 -3.61 16.72 -3.96
CA LEU A 219 -3.14 16.73 -5.36
C LEU A 219 -3.86 17.79 -6.19
N THR A 220 -5.19 17.92 -6.02
CA THR A 220 -5.96 18.95 -6.71
C THR A 220 -5.45 20.34 -6.38
N LEU A 221 -5.23 20.66 -5.11
CA LEU A 221 -4.68 21.94 -4.68
C LEU A 221 -3.27 22.20 -5.25
N CYS A 222 -2.40 21.19 -5.25
CA CYS A 222 -1.08 21.30 -5.84
C CYS A 222 -1.14 21.64 -7.34
N ARG A 223 -2.00 20.97 -8.10
CA ARG A 223 -2.11 21.13 -9.56
C ARG A 223 -2.85 22.40 -9.96
N SER A 224 -3.90 22.77 -9.24
CA SER A 224 -4.72 23.93 -9.60
C SER A 224 -4.12 25.26 -9.14
N GLU A 225 -3.38 25.28 -8.04
CA GLU A 225 -2.94 26.53 -7.44
C GLU A 225 -1.42 26.62 -7.19
N TRP A 226 -0.83 25.66 -6.49
CA TRP A 226 0.56 25.77 -6.05
C TRP A 226 1.56 25.82 -7.20
N VAL A 227 1.51 24.82 -8.08
CA VAL A 227 2.45 24.74 -9.21
C VAL A 227 2.25 25.88 -10.20
N PRO A 228 1.02 26.26 -10.61
CA PRO A 228 0.80 27.41 -11.48
C PRO A 228 1.27 28.73 -10.87
N THR A 229 0.96 28.95 -9.57
CA THR A 229 1.38 30.18 -8.86
C THR A 229 2.91 30.27 -8.77
N ALA A 230 3.58 29.17 -8.36
CA ALA A 230 5.04 29.15 -8.28
C ALA A 230 5.71 29.32 -9.65
N THR A 231 5.13 28.73 -10.71
CA THR A 231 5.62 28.87 -12.09
C THR A 231 5.49 30.32 -12.57
N THR A 232 4.36 30.95 -12.31
CA THR A 232 4.11 32.35 -12.66
C THR A 232 5.08 33.29 -11.91
N ALA A 233 5.24 33.06 -10.60
CA ALA A 233 6.17 33.83 -9.78
C ALA A 233 7.63 33.69 -10.28
N ALA A 234 8.07 32.48 -10.64
CA ALA A 234 9.40 32.24 -11.18
C ALA A 234 9.62 32.96 -12.51
N SER A 235 8.63 32.91 -13.41
CA SER A 235 8.69 33.65 -14.69
C SER A 235 8.75 35.16 -14.49
N GLN A 236 7.95 35.70 -13.56
CA GLN A 236 7.97 37.16 -13.23
C GLN A 236 9.28 37.57 -12.60
N ALA A 237 9.82 36.78 -11.65
CA ALA A 237 11.09 37.06 -11.00
C ALA A 237 12.25 37.08 -12.01
N GLN A 238 12.26 36.17 -13.01
CA GLN A 238 13.26 36.17 -14.06
C GLN A 238 13.18 37.43 -14.94
N LYS A 239 11.97 37.86 -15.31
CA LYS A 239 11.75 39.09 -16.08
C LYS A 239 12.18 40.34 -15.31
N ALA A 240 11.81 40.46 -14.04
CA ALA A 240 12.19 41.57 -13.18
C ALA A 240 13.70 41.62 -12.94
N TYR A 241 14.37 40.49 -12.84
CA TYR A 241 15.83 40.43 -12.75
C TYR A 241 16.50 40.88 -14.06
N ALA A 242 15.98 40.50 -15.19
CA ALA A 242 16.48 40.94 -16.50
C ALA A 242 16.33 42.45 -16.69
N ALA A 243 15.29 43.05 -16.09
CA ALA A 243 15.06 44.49 -16.05
C ALA A 243 15.92 45.23 -15.00
N GLY A 244 16.57 44.52 -14.09
CA GLY A 244 17.37 45.11 -12.99
C GLY A 244 16.54 45.48 -11.74
N ASP A 245 15.25 45.14 -11.69
CA ASP A 245 14.32 45.55 -10.65
C ASP A 245 14.46 44.73 -9.34
N VAL A 246 14.99 43.50 -9.41
CA VAL A 246 15.15 42.60 -8.26
C VAL A 246 16.54 42.00 -8.20
N SER A 247 16.96 41.62 -6.97
CA SER A 247 18.25 40.97 -6.76
C SER A 247 18.23 39.54 -7.26
N TYR A 248 19.40 39.01 -7.61
CA TYR A 248 19.57 37.64 -7.97
C TYR A 248 19.16 36.64 -6.85
N LEU A 249 19.42 37.00 -5.57
CA LEU A 249 18.99 36.19 -4.43
C LEU A 249 17.48 36.04 -4.36
N PHE A 250 16.71 37.04 -4.77
CA PHE A 250 15.26 36.93 -4.87
C PHE A 250 14.85 35.89 -5.91
N VAL A 251 15.48 35.89 -7.10
CA VAL A 251 15.22 34.88 -8.13
C VAL A 251 15.55 33.46 -7.65
N LEU A 252 16.64 33.32 -6.92
CA LEU A 252 17.02 32.02 -6.33
C LEU A 252 15.97 31.49 -5.37
N GLU A 253 15.44 32.35 -4.49
CA GLU A 253 14.41 31.95 -3.52
C GLU A 253 13.10 31.55 -4.22
N ILE A 254 12.67 32.32 -5.22
CA ILE A 254 11.46 31.97 -6.00
C ILE A 254 11.64 30.67 -6.78
N ASN A 255 12.82 30.44 -7.39
CA ASN A 255 13.11 29.16 -8.04
C ASN A 255 13.12 27.98 -7.05
N ARG A 256 13.61 28.18 -5.83
CA ARG A 256 13.53 27.17 -4.77
C ARG A 256 12.08 26.82 -4.46
N GLN A 257 11.21 27.84 -4.32
CA GLN A 257 9.78 27.62 -4.08
C GLN A 257 9.10 26.87 -5.24
N LEU A 258 9.47 27.13 -6.48
CA LEU A 258 8.98 26.38 -7.64
C LEU A 258 9.42 24.91 -7.57
N LEU A 259 10.67 24.62 -7.24
CA LEU A 259 11.16 23.25 -7.09
C LEU A 259 10.43 22.52 -5.94
N ASP A 260 10.25 23.20 -4.79
CA ASP A 260 9.48 22.67 -3.67
C ASP A 260 8.04 22.34 -4.08
N ALA A 261 7.38 23.19 -4.88
CA ALA A 261 6.04 22.96 -5.39
C ALA A 261 5.99 21.73 -6.31
N ARG A 262 6.97 21.54 -7.20
CA ARG A 262 7.06 20.36 -8.08
C ARG A 262 7.31 19.06 -7.29
N VAL A 263 8.17 19.11 -6.26
CA VAL A 263 8.38 17.95 -5.37
C VAL A 263 7.09 17.57 -4.66
N ARG A 264 6.36 18.57 -4.14
CA ARG A 264 5.06 18.34 -3.47
C ARG A 264 4.00 17.76 -4.42
N GLU A 265 3.94 18.21 -5.67
CA GLU A 265 3.05 17.62 -6.66
C GLU A 265 3.37 16.15 -6.92
N ALA A 266 4.66 15.82 -7.09
CA ALA A 266 5.11 14.44 -7.28
C ALA A 266 4.78 13.58 -6.04
N GLU A 267 4.98 14.10 -4.84
CA GLU A 267 4.62 13.44 -3.58
C GLU A 267 3.11 13.24 -3.44
N ALA A 268 2.30 14.28 -3.71
CA ALA A 268 0.85 14.19 -3.66
C ALA A 268 0.31 13.17 -4.67
N THR A 269 0.90 13.11 -5.88
CA THR A 269 0.57 12.10 -6.89
C THR A 269 0.87 10.68 -6.38
N ALA A 270 2.03 10.47 -5.75
CA ALA A 270 2.39 9.17 -5.18
C ALA A 270 1.48 8.81 -3.99
N ASN A 271 1.15 9.77 -3.13
CA ASN A 271 0.26 9.58 -1.98
C ASN A 271 -1.16 9.19 -2.43
N LEU A 272 -1.70 9.83 -3.48
CA LEU A 272 -2.98 9.43 -4.04
C LEU A 272 -2.95 8.00 -4.56
N ARG A 273 -1.89 7.60 -5.29
CA ARG A 273 -1.75 6.21 -5.76
C ARG A 273 -1.67 5.20 -4.62
N ARG A 274 -0.90 5.51 -3.57
CA ARG A 274 -0.82 4.66 -2.36
C ARG A 274 -2.17 4.54 -1.65
N ALA A 275 -2.88 5.66 -1.50
CA ALA A 275 -4.20 5.70 -0.89
C ALA A 275 -5.22 4.91 -1.73
N THR A 276 -5.18 5.04 -3.06
CA THR A 276 -6.00 4.25 -3.98
C THR A 276 -5.74 2.75 -3.81
N ALA A 277 -4.49 2.32 -3.78
CA ALA A 277 -4.13 0.92 -3.59
C ALA A 277 -4.62 0.36 -2.24
N ARG A 278 -4.51 1.14 -1.16
CA ARG A 278 -5.02 0.76 0.17
C ARG A 278 -6.54 0.67 0.20
N LEU A 279 -7.23 1.62 -0.41
CA LEU A 279 -8.70 1.61 -0.46
C LEU A 279 -9.21 0.44 -1.30
N GLN A 280 -8.60 0.15 -2.45
CA GLN A 280 -8.93 -1.04 -3.25
C GLN A 280 -8.74 -2.33 -2.45
N HIS A 281 -7.65 -2.44 -1.72
CA HIS A 281 -7.39 -3.58 -0.84
C HIS A 281 -8.45 -3.70 0.25
N SER A 282 -8.80 -2.60 0.94
CA SER A 282 -9.77 -2.62 2.05
C SER A 282 -11.17 -3.04 1.61
N ILE A 283 -11.59 -2.69 0.39
CA ILE A 283 -12.88 -3.10 -0.17
C ILE A 283 -12.83 -4.47 -0.88
N GLY A 284 -11.68 -5.13 -0.91
CA GLY A 284 -11.53 -6.41 -1.59
C GLY A 284 -11.62 -6.32 -3.11
N PHE A 285 -11.49 -5.13 -3.68
CA PHE A 285 -11.60 -4.89 -5.10
C PHE A 285 -10.23 -5.01 -5.76
N TYR A 286 -10.06 -5.99 -6.63
CA TYR A 286 -8.93 -6.11 -7.53
C TYR A 286 -9.45 -6.14 -8.96
N GLN A 287 -9.25 -5.06 -9.67
CA GLN A 287 -9.51 -5.01 -11.10
C GLN A 287 -8.27 -5.59 -11.79
N ALA A 288 -8.25 -6.90 -12.05
CA ALA A 288 -7.44 -7.41 -13.13
C ALA A 288 -8.05 -6.80 -14.40
N GLU A 289 -7.33 -5.93 -15.10
CA GLU A 289 -7.68 -5.57 -16.46
C GLU A 289 -7.76 -6.88 -17.24
N ARG A 290 -8.99 -7.29 -17.54
CA ARG A 290 -9.21 -8.31 -18.56
C ARG A 290 -8.95 -7.58 -19.87
N GLU A 291 -7.73 -7.68 -20.37
CA GLU A 291 -7.48 -7.52 -21.79
C GLU A 291 -8.35 -8.57 -22.52
N ASN A 292 -9.40 -8.06 -23.16
CA ASN A 292 -10.10 -8.81 -24.20
C ASN A 292 -9.36 -8.59 -25.51
#